data_203858fb8e6bcc26a9e94f14067f2390
#
_entry.id   203858fb8e6bcc26a9e94f14067f2390
#
_cell.length_a   1.000
_cell.length_b   1.000
_cell.length_c   1.000
_cell.angle_alpha   90.00
_cell.angle_beta   90.00
_cell.angle_gamma   90.00
#
_symmetry.space_group_name_H-M   'P 1'
#
loop_
_entity.id
_entity.type
_entity.pdbx_description
1 polymer ?
#
loop_
_entity_poly.entity_id
_entity_poly.type
_entity_poly.pdbx_seq_one_letter_code
_entity_poly.pdbx_strand_id
1 'polypeptide(L)'
;MPIPGQDKDREATANILCMASAHANSVFVAAADRVGVERGKPFVGQSLIVSYTGWPIAGPASPDREEIIYAEANLADTRRKRNWNEYNQVLRDRRTDVYDEMLGAKLSRGWY
;
A
#
# COMPACT_ATOMS: atom_id res chain seq x y z
N MET A 1 12.72 -6.05 8.72
CA MET A 1 13.81 -5.26 9.35
C MET A 1 13.24 -4.53 10.55
N PRO A 2 13.87 -4.58 11.71
CA PRO A 2 13.38 -3.85 12.88
C PRO A 2 13.34 -2.35 12.57
N ILE A 3 12.21 -1.73 12.86
CA ILE A 3 12.03 -0.29 12.67
C ILE A 3 12.33 0.39 14.02
N PRO A 4 13.28 1.32 14.09
CA PRO A 4 13.55 2.06 15.33
C PRO A 4 12.28 2.74 15.85
N GLY A 5 12.00 2.57 17.14
CA GLY A 5 10.81 3.14 17.78
C GLY A 5 9.50 2.40 17.54
N GLN A 6 9.54 1.26 16.84
CA GLN A 6 8.35 0.41 16.68
C GLN A 6 8.00 -0.25 18.01
N ASP A 7 6.82 0.02 18.48
CA ASP A 7 6.21 -0.63 19.64
C ASP A 7 5.42 -1.86 19.17
N LYS A 8 5.52 -2.97 19.90
CA LYS A 8 4.81 -4.20 19.55
C LYS A 8 3.27 -4.07 19.59
N ASP A 9 2.79 -3.15 20.41
CA ASP A 9 1.35 -2.92 20.60
C ASP A 9 0.77 -1.89 19.64
N ARG A 10 1.59 -1.40 18.70
CA ARG A 10 1.18 -0.42 17.70
C ARG A 10 1.15 -1.02 16.30
N GLU A 11 0.34 -0.41 15.45
CA GLU A 11 0.36 -0.67 14.02
C GLU A 11 1.79 -0.49 13.48
N ALA A 12 2.25 -1.44 12.68
CA ALA A 12 3.56 -1.34 12.06
C ALA A 12 3.63 -0.09 11.17
N THR A 13 4.68 0.70 11.31
CA THR A 13 4.88 1.90 10.49
C THR A 13 4.81 1.59 9.00
N ALA A 14 5.30 0.41 8.58
CA ALA A 14 5.19 -0.06 7.20
C ALA A 14 3.73 -0.18 6.75
N ASN A 15 2.81 -0.60 7.62
CA ASN A 15 1.39 -0.71 7.32
C ASN A 15 0.76 0.66 7.06
N ILE A 16 1.11 1.67 7.85
CA ILE A 16 0.66 3.05 7.63
C ILE A 16 1.13 3.55 6.26
N LEU A 17 2.38 3.27 5.90
CA LEU A 17 2.91 3.63 4.58
C LEU A 17 2.23 2.89 3.44
N CYS A 18 1.93 1.60 3.62
CA CYS A 18 1.18 0.81 2.63
C CYS A 18 -0.23 1.36 2.43
N MET A 19 -0.93 1.71 3.50
CA MET A 19 -2.27 2.31 3.45
C MET A 19 -2.24 3.66 2.73
N ALA A 20 -1.32 4.54 3.11
CA ALA A 20 -1.16 5.85 2.48
C ALA A 20 -0.80 5.73 0.99
N SER A 21 0.11 4.82 0.65
CA SER A 21 0.52 4.58 -0.74
C SER A 21 -0.60 4.00 -1.60
N ALA A 22 -1.36 3.05 -1.05
CA ALA A 22 -2.53 2.47 -1.71
C ALA A 22 -3.55 3.55 -2.06
N HIS A 23 -3.89 4.40 -1.08
CA HIS A 23 -4.83 5.51 -1.27
C HIS A 23 -4.31 6.54 -2.28
N ALA A 24 -3.09 7.03 -2.09
CA ALA A 24 -2.50 8.08 -2.93
C ALA A 24 -2.36 7.68 -4.40
N ASN A 25 -2.21 6.39 -4.68
CA ASN A 25 -2.02 5.88 -6.05
C ASN A 25 -3.25 5.10 -6.57
N SER A 26 -4.28 4.93 -5.77
CA SER A 26 -5.46 4.13 -6.07
C SER A 26 -5.10 2.71 -6.56
N VAL A 27 -4.29 2.01 -5.79
CA VAL A 27 -3.84 0.64 -6.08
C VAL A 27 -4.07 -0.29 -4.89
N PHE A 28 -4.20 -1.59 -5.16
CA PHE A 28 -4.11 -2.58 -4.10
C PHE A 28 -2.64 -2.76 -3.71
N VAL A 29 -2.40 -2.96 -2.41
CA VAL A 29 -1.08 -3.26 -1.88
C VAL A 29 -1.17 -4.51 -1.01
N ALA A 30 -0.31 -5.49 -1.28
CA ALA A 30 -0.10 -6.64 -0.41
C ALA A 30 1.31 -6.56 0.16
N ALA A 31 1.40 -6.49 1.47
CA ALA A 31 2.66 -6.44 2.19
C ALA A 31 2.80 -7.69 3.06
N ALA A 32 3.86 -8.46 2.82
CA ALA A 32 4.21 -9.62 3.62
C ALA A 32 5.47 -9.33 4.43
N ASP A 33 5.35 -9.47 5.73
CA ASP A 33 6.49 -9.44 6.64
C ASP A 33 6.52 -10.73 7.45
N ARG A 34 7.67 -11.03 8.00
CA ARG A 34 7.88 -12.23 8.78
C ARG A 34 7.77 -11.97 10.27
N VAL A 35 7.51 -13.01 11.02
CA VAL A 35 7.52 -13.04 12.48
C VAL A 35 8.80 -13.70 13.01
N GLY A 36 9.07 -13.54 14.30
CA GLY A 36 10.17 -14.18 14.99
C GLY A 36 11.40 -13.31 15.13
N VAL A 37 12.51 -13.96 15.52
CA VAL A 37 13.79 -13.30 15.81
C VAL A 37 14.88 -13.90 14.96
N GLU A 38 15.69 -13.06 14.32
CA GLU A 38 16.87 -13.49 13.61
C GLU A 38 18.08 -12.66 14.04
N ARG A 39 19.16 -13.34 14.40
CA ARG A 39 20.40 -12.69 14.89
C ARG A 39 20.14 -11.69 16.01
N GLY A 40 19.22 -12.02 16.94
CA GLY A 40 18.83 -11.15 18.06
C GLY A 40 17.94 -9.96 17.66
N LYS A 41 17.47 -9.88 16.42
CA LYS A 41 16.60 -8.82 15.93
C LYS A 41 15.17 -9.35 15.74
N PRO A 42 14.17 -8.81 16.44
CA PRO A 42 12.79 -9.18 16.23
C PRO A 42 12.25 -8.59 14.91
N PHE A 43 11.36 -9.32 14.28
CA PHE A 43 10.57 -8.87 13.13
C PHE A 43 9.17 -8.49 13.59
N VAL A 44 8.53 -7.57 12.88
CA VAL A 44 7.27 -6.95 13.30
C VAL A 44 6.06 -7.77 12.89
N GLY A 45 6.19 -8.61 11.85
CA GLY A 45 5.05 -9.32 11.28
C GLY A 45 3.99 -8.35 10.76
N GLN A 46 2.73 -8.57 11.15
CA GLN A 46 1.61 -7.71 10.80
C GLN A 46 1.40 -7.54 9.27
N SER A 47 1.61 -8.62 8.53
CA SER A 47 1.31 -8.65 7.09
C SER A 47 -0.11 -8.18 6.82
N LEU A 48 -0.34 -7.44 5.73
CA LEU A 48 -1.68 -6.96 5.42
C LEU A 48 -1.92 -6.84 3.92
N ILE A 49 -3.19 -6.81 3.55
CA ILE A 49 -3.64 -6.50 2.19
C ILE A 49 -4.54 -5.28 2.27
N VAL A 50 -4.22 -4.28 1.48
CA VAL A 50 -4.89 -2.97 1.47
C VAL A 50 -5.63 -2.78 0.15
N SER A 51 -6.83 -2.26 0.21
CA SER A 51 -7.58 -1.90 -1.00
C SER A 51 -7.06 -0.59 -1.63
N TYR A 52 -7.46 -0.34 -2.85
CA TYR A 52 -7.18 0.92 -3.55
C TYR A 52 -7.73 2.17 -2.83
N THR A 53 -8.61 1.99 -1.85
CA THR A 53 -9.14 3.07 -1.01
C THR A 53 -8.21 3.44 0.15
N GLY A 54 -7.18 2.62 0.41
CA GLY A 54 -6.26 2.78 1.52
C GLY A 54 -6.64 2.03 2.79
N TRP A 55 -7.80 1.36 2.82
CA TRP A 55 -8.22 0.58 3.98
C TRP A 55 -7.80 -0.89 3.85
N PRO A 56 -7.40 -1.52 4.95
CA PRO A 56 -7.12 -2.96 4.96
C PRO A 56 -8.37 -3.76 4.61
N ILE A 57 -8.19 -4.78 3.76
CA ILE A 57 -9.21 -5.78 3.42
C ILE A 57 -8.84 -7.16 3.98
N ALA A 58 -7.61 -7.35 4.42
CA ALA A 58 -7.17 -8.47 5.23
C ALA A 58 -5.97 -8.06 6.07
N GLY A 59 -5.90 -8.57 7.31
CA GLY A 59 -4.89 -8.17 8.27
C GLY A 59 -5.25 -6.89 9.06
N PRO A 60 -4.33 -6.35 9.88
CA PRO A 60 -2.98 -6.87 10.08
C PRO A 60 -2.95 -8.31 10.60
N ALA A 61 -2.02 -9.10 10.10
CA ALA A 61 -1.73 -10.43 10.62
C ALA A 61 -1.07 -10.36 12.00
N SER A 62 -0.95 -11.50 12.66
CA SER A 62 -0.31 -11.59 13.97
C SER A 62 1.14 -11.04 13.93
N PRO A 63 1.56 -10.29 14.95
CA PRO A 63 2.96 -9.92 15.11
C PRO A 63 3.86 -11.08 15.56
N ASP A 64 3.28 -12.17 16.10
CA ASP A 64 4.03 -13.22 16.79
C ASP A 64 3.84 -14.62 16.19
N ARG A 65 2.84 -14.83 15.34
CA ARG A 65 2.49 -16.17 14.81
C ARG A 65 2.51 -16.16 13.30
N GLU A 66 2.98 -17.26 12.74
CA GLU A 66 2.81 -17.54 11.31
C GLU A 66 1.33 -17.70 10.99
N GLU A 67 0.86 -17.02 9.97
CA GLU A 67 -0.49 -17.16 9.46
C GLU A 67 -0.58 -16.78 7.99
N ILE A 68 -1.64 -17.24 7.33
CA ILE A 68 -1.95 -16.88 5.95
C ILE A 68 -3.22 -16.04 5.99
N ILE A 69 -3.17 -14.86 5.38
CA ILE A 69 -4.34 -14.00 5.21
C ILE A 69 -4.80 -14.01 3.76
N TYR A 70 -6.09 -13.85 3.55
CA TYR A 70 -6.71 -13.92 2.23
C TYR A 70 -7.56 -12.69 2.01
N ALA A 71 -7.56 -12.19 0.78
CA ALA A 71 -8.46 -11.14 0.34
C ALA A 71 -8.86 -11.36 -1.11
N GLU A 72 -10.05 -10.90 -1.46
CA GLU A 72 -10.50 -10.82 -2.84
C GLU A 72 -10.30 -9.39 -3.34
N ALA A 73 -9.65 -9.23 -4.49
CA ALA A 73 -9.35 -7.94 -5.09
C ALA A 73 -9.75 -7.91 -6.56
N ASN A 74 -10.71 -7.06 -6.89
CA ASN A 74 -11.03 -6.79 -8.29
C ASN A 74 -10.09 -5.70 -8.83
N LEU A 75 -9.04 -6.11 -9.54
CA LEU A 75 -8.03 -5.19 -10.05
C LEU A 75 -8.59 -4.16 -11.05
N ALA A 76 -9.71 -4.45 -11.71
CA ALA A 76 -10.36 -3.49 -12.59
C ALA A 76 -10.86 -2.24 -11.84
N ASP A 77 -11.15 -2.36 -10.55
CA ASP A 77 -11.59 -1.23 -9.74
C ASP A 77 -10.52 -0.14 -9.62
N THR A 78 -9.25 -0.50 -9.65
CA THR A 78 -8.17 0.49 -9.62
C THR A 78 -8.21 1.44 -10.81
N ARG A 79 -8.67 0.98 -11.97
CA ARG A 79 -8.84 1.82 -13.16
C ARG A 79 -10.14 2.63 -13.12
N ARG A 80 -11.24 1.99 -12.73
CA ARG A 80 -12.58 2.61 -12.73
C ARG A 80 -12.74 3.67 -11.65
N LYS A 81 -12.07 3.49 -10.51
CA LYS A 81 -12.29 4.28 -9.30
C LYS A 81 -11.11 5.19 -8.94
N ARG A 82 -10.22 5.50 -9.90
CA ARG A 82 -9.21 6.55 -9.76
C ARG A 82 -9.77 7.96 -9.72
N ASN A 83 -11.02 8.11 -10.11
CA ASN A 83 -11.76 9.34 -9.92
C ASN A 83 -12.28 9.38 -8.48
N TRP A 84 -11.64 10.15 -7.63
CA TRP A 84 -12.10 10.34 -6.26
C TRP A 84 -13.45 11.07 -6.21
N ASN A 85 -13.64 11.96 -7.15
CA ASN A 85 -14.88 12.66 -7.42
C ASN A 85 -14.85 13.17 -8.88
N GLU A 86 -15.87 13.94 -9.31
CA GLU A 86 -15.95 14.45 -10.68
C GLU A 86 -14.80 15.40 -11.06
N TYR A 87 -14.12 15.99 -10.08
CA TYR A 87 -13.04 16.95 -10.29
C TYR A 87 -11.64 16.32 -10.18
N ASN A 88 -11.49 15.25 -9.40
CA ASN A 88 -10.19 14.69 -9.04
C ASN A 88 -9.98 13.29 -9.62
N GLN A 89 -9.00 13.18 -10.48
CA GLN A 89 -8.53 11.90 -11.04
C GLN A 89 -7.02 11.76 -10.82
N VAL A 90 -6.63 10.76 -10.02
CA VAL A 90 -5.28 10.61 -9.48
C VAL A 90 -4.16 10.66 -10.52
N LEU A 91 -4.33 10.04 -11.68
CA LEU A 91 -3.30 10.02 -12.71
C LEU A 91 -3.38 11.20 -13.68
N ARG A 92 -4.61 11.59 -14.07
CA ARG A 92 -4.82 12.68 -15.01
C ARG A 92 -4.35 14.02 -14.44
N ASP A 93 -4.60 14.25 -13.16
CA ASP A 93 -4.38 15.55 -12.53
C ASP A 93 -2.93 15.75 -12.09
N ARG A 94 -2.05 14.80 -12.40
CA ARG A 94 -0.62 14.95 -12.17
C ARG A 94 -0.06 16.08 -13.02
N ARG A 95 0.73 16.92 -12.40
CA ARG A 95 1.40 18.03 -13.07
C ARG A 95 2.65 17.54 -13.85
N THR A 96 2.37 16.77 -14.90
CA THR A 96 3.46 16.21 -15.76
C THR A 96 4.24 17.29 -16.50
N ASP A 97 3.73 18.51 -16.54
CA ASP A 97 4.41 19.68 -17.04
C ASP A 97 5.57 20.17 -16.14
N VAL A 98 5.55 19.77 -14.86
CA VAL A 98 6.63 20.08 -13.90
C VAL A 98 7.54 18.88 -13.60
N TYR A 99 7.22 17.71 -14.13
CA TYR A 99 8.09 16.55 -14.13
C TYR A 99 8.71 16.46 -15.51
N ASP A 100 9.98 16.24 -15.60
CA ASP A 100 10.61 16.05 -16.89
C ASP A 100 10.40 14.60 -17.43
N GLU A 101 10.85 14.38 -18.65
CA GLU A 101 10.79 13.08 -19.29
C GLU A 101 11.63 12.02 -18.57
N MET A 102 12.63 12.44 -17.83
CA MET A 102 13.55 11.59 -17.07
C MET A 102 12.82 10.84 -15.96
N LEU A 103 11.75 11.40 -15.40
CA LEU A 103 10.91 10.75 -14.40
C LEU A 103 9.78 9.88 -14.98
N GLY A 104 9.76 9.67 -16.30
CA GLY A 104 8.76 8.83 -16.96
C GLY A 104 7.34 9.37 -16.80
N ALA A 105 7.17 10.68 -16.78
CA ALA A 105 5.90 11.33 -16.48
C ALA A 105 4.84 11.22 -17.58
N LYS A 106 5.23 10.86 -18.79
CA LYS A 106 4.29 10.73 -19.92
C LYS A 106 3.48 9.44 -19.79
N LEU A 107 2.18 9.60 -19.63
CA LEU A 107 1.22 8.50 -19.67
C LEU A 107 0.47 8.51 -21.00
N SER A 108 0.25 7.35 -21.57
CA SER A 108 -0.62 7.23 -22.73
C SER A 108 -2.09 7.49 -22.33
N ARG A 109 -2.86 8.07 -23.25
CA ARG A 109 -4.29 8.40 -23.01
C ARG A 109 -5.17 7.22 -22.59
N GLY A 110 -4.73 5.98 -22.76
CA GLY A 110 -5.46 4.79 -22.35
C GLY A 110 -5.35 4.43 -20.87
N TRP A 111 -4.62 5.22 -20.07
CA TRP A 111 -4.41 4.96 -18.64
C TRP A 111 -5.34 5.72 -17.70
N TYR A 112 -6.15 6.64 -18.22
CA TYR A 112 -7.09 7.43 -17.42
C TYR A 112 -8.40 7.72 -18.17
#